data_55b69c7fbd5be5dd77f3e2adc918e9bd
#
_entry.id   55b69c7fbd5be5dd77f3e2adc918e9bd
#
_cell.length_a   1.000
_cell.length_b   1.000
_cell.length_c   1.000
_cell.angle_alpha   90.00
_cell.angle_beta   90.00
_cell.angle_gamma   90.00
#
_symmetry.space_group_name_H-M   'P 1'
#
loop_
_entity.id
_entity.type
_entity.pdbx_description
1 polymer ?
#
loop_
_entity_poly.entity_id
_entity_poly.type
_entity_poly.pdbx_seq_one_letter_code
_entity_poly.pdbx_strand_id
1 'polypeptide(L)'
;MQTEVDRGTTFTLYFPAAREEVNEEKRKVPVEDYMGKGESILVVDDVAEQRDISIRMLTRLGYRAQAVSGGEEAVDYLKTRPVDLLVLDMIMVPGIDGLETYQRVLEINPKQRAILVSGFSETDQVREAQKLGAGAYVKKPYLMEKIGVAIRDELNR
;
A
#
# COMPACT_ATOMS: atom_id res chain seq x y z
N MET A 1 27.10 9.07 -24.26
CA MET A 1 27.21 7.60 -24.37
C MET A 1 28.43 7.31 -25.20
N GLN A 2 29.33 6.47 -24.73
CA GLN A 2 30.51 6.02 -25.44
C GLN A 2 30.49 4.47 -25.45
N THR A 3 30.69 3.86 -26.64
CA THR A 3 30.66 2.41 -26.82
C THR A 3 31.91 1.98 -27.55
N GLU A 4 32.63 0.99 -27.03
CA GLU A 4 33.74 0.32 -27.74
C GLU A 4 33.37 -1.16 -27.86
N VAL A 5 33.56 -1.71 -29.06
CA VAL A 5 33.32 -3.13 -29.33
C VAL A 5 34.23 -3.95 -28.43
N ASP A 6 33.68 -4.99 -27.78
CA ASP A 6 34.32 -5.87 -26.79
C ASP A 6 34.81 -5.19 -25.49
N ARG A 7 34.56 -3.89 -25.31
CA ARG A 7 34.87 -3.13 -24.06
C ARG A 7 33.68 -2.60 -23.33
N GLY A 8 32.49 -2.73 -23.90
CA GLY A 8 31.24 -2.32 -23.26
C GLY A 8 30.79 -0.89 -23.59
N THR A 9 29.81 -0.42 -22.81
CA THR A 9 29.19 0.89 -23.03
C THR A 9 29.23 1.70 -21.74
N THR A 10 29.68 2.96 -21.86
CA THR A 10 29.68 3.92 -20.78
C THR A 10 28.58 4.95 -20.99
N PHE A 11 27.69 5.13 -20.00
CA PHE A 11 26.71 6.18 -19.95
C PHE A 11 27.15 7.25 -18.97
N THR A 12 27.21 8.50 -19.42
CA THR A 12 27.41 9.66 -18.54
C THR A 12 26.09 10.43 -18.44
N LEU A 13 25.54 10.52 -17.24
CA LEU A 13 24.30 11.22 -16.96
C LEU A 13 24.60 12.52 -16.22
N TYR A 14 24.08 13.63 -16.73
CA TYR A 14 24.17 14.94 -16.09
C TYR A 14 22.83 15.30 -15.49
N PHE A 15 22.78 15.52 -14.18
CA PHE A 15 21.60 16.00 -13.49
C PHE A 15 21.84 17.45 -13.04
N PRO A 16 20.87 18.35 -13.18
CA PRO A 16 20.98 19.66 -12.57
C PRO A 16 21.06 19.50 -11.05
N ALA A 17 21.98 20.25 -10.43
CA ALA A 17 22.06 20.26 -8.98
C ALA A 17 20.77 20.87 -8.41
N ALA A 18 20.07 20.12 -7.57
CA ALA A 18 18.96 20.66 -6.80
C ALA A 18 19.53 21.72 -5.84
N ARG A 19 19.10 22.99 -6.01
CA ARG A 19 19.45 24.10 -5.12
C ARG A 19 18.43 24.32 -4.01
N GLU A 20 17.35 23.52 -4.01
CA GLU A 20 16.41 23.54 -2.91
C GLU A 20 17.04 22.82 -1.72
N GLU A 21 17.17 23.53 -0.60
CA GLU A 21 17.45 22.89 0.68
C GLU A 21 16.35 21.85 0.88
N VAL A 22 16.76 20.59 0.94
CA VAL A 22 15.84 19.52 1.35
C VAL A 22 15.49 19.84 2.80
N ASN A 23 14.34 20.46 2.99
CA ASN A 23 13.79 20.73 4.32
C ASN A 23 13.36 19.38 4.92
N GLU A 24 14.35 18.57 5.33
CA GLU A 24 14.19 17.29 5.98
C GLU A 24 13.79 17.40 7.46
N GLU A 25 13.17 18.48 7.86
CA GLU A 25 12.43 18.51 9.13
C GLU A 25 10.99 17.96 8.98
N LYS A 26 10.79 16.89 8.22
CA LYS A 26 9.68 16.01 8.52
C LYS A 26 10.05 15.29 9.82
N ARG A 27 9.45 15.74 10.94
CA ARG A 27 9.54 15.07 12.23
C ARG A 27 9.39 13.57 11.97
N LYS A 28 10.46 12.79 12.16
CA LYS A 28 10.39 11.35 12.10
C LYS A 28 9.41 10.94 13.18
N VAL A 29 8.31 10.33 12.77
CA VAL A 29 7.34 9.77 13.71
C VAL A 29 8.05 8.65 14.47
N PRO A 30 8.06 8.65 15.81
CA PRO A 30 8.64 7.54 16.56
C PRO A 30 8.02 6.22 16.13
N VAL A 31 8.83 5.19 16.03
CA VAL A 31 8.37 3.85 15.56
C VAL A 31 7.24 3.32 16.43
N GLU A 32 7.29 3.61 17.70
CA GLU A 32 6.30 3.23 18.71
C GLU A 32 4.90 3.77 18.41
N ASP A 33 4.82 4.93 17.76
CA ASP A 33 3.53 5.61 17.48
C ASP A 33 2.75 4.93 16.33
N TYR A 34 3.45 4.13 15.48
CA TYR A 34 2.79 3.43 14.35
C TYR A 34 2.99 1.90 14.37
N MET A 35 3.51 1.35 15.46
CA MET A 35 3.53 -0.10 15.66
C MET A 35 2.14 -0.67 15.91
N GLY A 36 1.93 -1.89 15.40
CA GLY A 36 0.75 -2.70 15.66
C GLY A 36 0.76 -3.30 17.06
N LYS A 37 -0.43 -3.66 17.52
CA LYS A 37 -0.67 -4.38 18.76
C LYS A 37 -1.25 -5.77 18.49
N GLY A 38 -0.95 -6.33 17.31
CA GLY A 38 -1.46 -7.62 16.86
C GLY A 38 -2.76 -7.55 16.07
N GLU A 39 -3.13 -6.37 15.57
CA GLU A 39 -4.29 -6.23 14.68
C GLU A 39 -4.09 -7.02 13.39
N SER A 40 -5.17 -7.56 12.84
CA SER A 40 -5.18 -8.39 11.63
C SER A 40 -5.29 -7.51 10.39
N ILE A 41 -4.33 -7.66 9.48
CA ILE A 41 -4.29 -6.91 8.22
C ILE A 41 -4.34 -7.89 7.05
N LEU A 42 -5.25 -7.65 6.10
CA LEU A 42 -5.26 -8.36 4.82
C LEU A 42 -4.70 -7.46 3.73
N VAL A 43 -3.62 -7.90 3.10
CA VAL A 43 -3.02 -7.27 1.92
C VAL A 43 -3.66 -7.87 0.67
N VAL A 44 -4.15 -7.02 -0.23
CA VAL A 44 -4.75 -7.42 -1.51
C VAL A 44 -3.92 -6.79 -2.62
N ASP A 45 -3.19 -7.62 -3.37
CA ASP A 45 -2.24 -7.15 -4.40
C ASP A 45 -1.97 -8.30 -5.37
N ASP A 46 -2.03 -8.09 -6.67
CA ASP A 46 -1.84 -9.13 -7.69
C ASP A 46 -0.37 -9.55 -7.85
N VAL A 47 0.57 -8.68 -7.46
CA VAL A 47 2.02 -8.93 -7.60
C VAL A 47 2.57 -9.68 -6.39
N ALA A 48 3.06 -10.88 -6.57
CA ALA A 48 3.55 -11.75 -5.49
C ALA A 48 4.66 -11.11 -4.65
N GLU A 49 5.63 -10.48 -5.29
CA GLU A 49 6.75 -9.79 -4.64
C GLU A 49 6.27 -8.63 -3.77
N GLN A 50 5.24 -7.91 -4.20
CA GLN A 50 4.64 -6.83 -3.41
C GLN A 50 3.94 -7.37 -2.17
N ARG A 51 3.21 -8.48 -2.29
CA ARG A 51 2.59 -9.18 -1.15
C ARG A 51 3.64 -9.59 -0.12
N ASP A 52 4.73 -10.22 -0.56
CA ASP A 52 5.81 -10.68 0.33
C ASP A 52 6.48 -9.51 1.08
N ILE A 53 6.76 -8.42 0.37
CA ILE A 53 7.34 -7.22 0.97
C ILE A 53 6.37 -6.64 2.01
N SER A 54 5.11 -6.49 1.66
CA SER A 54 4.06 -5.94 2.54
C SER A 54 3.88 -6.78 3.80
N ILE A 55 3.81 -8.11 3.67
CA ILE A 55 3.71 -9.02 4.83
C ILE A 55 4.91 -8.83 5.76
N ARG A 56 6.14 -8.81 5.22
CA ARG A 56 7.36 -8.64 6.04
C ARG A 56 7.37 -7.29 6.75
N MET A 57 7.00 -6.21 6.07
CA MET A 57 6.92 -4.87 6.67
C MET A 57 5.90 -4.84 7.80
N LEU A 58 4.68 -5.31 7.55
CA LEU A 58 3.59 -5.29 8.52
C LEU A 58 3.87 -6.19 9.72
N THR A 59 4.43 -7.38 9.49
CA THR A 59 4.84 -8.29 10.58
C THR A 59 5.93 -7.64 11.44
N ARG A 60 6.90 -6.97 10.83
CA ARG A 60 7.95 -6.24 11.57
C ARG A 60 7.38 -5.08 12.39
N LEU A 61 6.28 -4.48 11.93
CA LEU A 61 5.54 -3.45 12.67
C LEU A 61 4.62 -4.04 13.75
N GLY A 62 4.57 -5.36 13.94
CA GLY A 62 3.78 -6.00 14.99
C GLY A 62 2.33 -6.31 14.61
N TYR A 63 1.95 -6.20 13.32
CA TYR A 63 0.64 -6.61 12.81
C TYR A 63 0.62 -8.11 12.47
N ARG A 64 -0.56 -8.72 12.50
CA ARG A 64 -0.80 -10.06 11.95
C ARG A 64 -1.24 -9.90 10.49
N ALA A 65 -0.27 -10.00 9.58
CA ALA A 65 -0.50 -9.78 8.16
C ALA A 65 -0.73 -11.09 7.40
N GLN A 66 -1.73 -11.09 6.52
CA GLN A 66 -1.97 -12.12 5.51
C GLN A 66 -2.17 -11.45 4.16
N ALA A 67 -2.02 -12.17 3.07
CA ALA A 67 -2.21 -11.61 1.73
C ALA A 67 -2.98 -12.55 0.82
N VAL A 68 -3.68 -11.94 -0.13
CA VAL A 68 -4.41 -12.59 -1.22
C VAL A 68 -4.03 -11.95 -2.54
N SER A 69 -4.21 -12.69 -3.65
CA SER A 69 -3.70 -12.32 -4.96
C SER A 69 -4.66 -11.47 -5.80
N GLY A 70 -5.87 -11.17 -5.30
CA GLY A 70 -6.86 -10.40 -6.05
C GLY A 70 -8.13 -10.13 -5.27
N GLY A 71 -8.99 -9.32 -5.87
CA GLY A 71 -10.21 -8.84 -5.23
C GLY A 71 -11.22 -9.95 -4.93
N GLU A 72 -11.42 -10.90 -5.83
CA GLU A 72 -12.33 -12.02 -5.63
C GLU A 72 -11.90 -12.88 -4.43
N GLU A 73 -10.59 -13.15 -4.34
CA GLU A 73 -10.04 -13.92 -3.23
C GLU A 73 -10.18 -13.14 -1.91
N ALA A 74 -10.04 -11.82 -1.93
CA ALA A 74 -10.26 -10.98 -0.77
C ALA A 74 -11.71 -11.02 -0.29
N VAL A 75 -12.66 -10.91 -1.21
CA VAL A 75 -14.10 -11.01 -0.91
C VAL A 75 -14.43 -12.37 -0.29
N ASP A 76 -13.94 -13.47 -0.88
CA ASP A 76 -14.19 -14.82 -0.36
C ASP A 76 -13.53 -15.04 1.00
N TYR A 77 -12.31 -14.53 1.19
CA TYR A 77 -11.60 -14.60 2.46
C TYR A 77 -12.41 -13.93 3.59
N LEU A 78 -12.93 -12.73 3.33
CA LEU A 78 -13.63 -11.92 4.33
C LEU A 78 -15.02 -12.47 4.71
N LYS A 79 -15.62 -13.32 3.91
CA LYS A 79 -16.89 -14.02 4.28
C LYS A 79 -16.75 -14.89 5.53
N THR A 80 -15.54 -15.40 5.79
CA THR A 80 -15.30 -16.37 6.89
C THR A 80 -14.26 -15.90 7.89
N ARG A 81 -13.45 -14.91 7.55
CA ARG A 81 -12.30 -14.46 8.34
C ARG A 81 -12.26 -12.93 8.39
N PRO A 82 -12.89 -12.32 9.39
CA PRO A 82 -12.85 -10.87 9.53
C PRO A 82 -11.43 -10.39 9.84
N VAL A 83 -11.10 -9.20 9.33
CA VAL A 83 -9.84 -8.51 9.60
C VAL A 83 -10.10 -7.08 10.06
N ASP A 84 -9.12 -6.50 10.78
CA ASP A 84 -9.26 -5.15 11.29
C ASP A 84 -9.09 -4.09 10.21
N LEU A 85 -8.23 -4.36 9.20
CA LEU A 85 -7.97 -3.41 8.12
C LEU A 85 -7.50 -4.12 6.84
N LEU A 86 -7.84 -3.52 5.68
CA LEU A 86 -7.33 -3.90 4.36
C LEU A 86 -6.21 -2.95 3.93
N VAL A 87 -5.16 -3.50 3.33
CA VAL A 87 -4.20 -2.78 2.48
C VAL A 87 -4.52 -3.19 1.06
N LEU A 88 -5.19 -2.31 0.31
CA LEU A 88 -5.84 -2.65 -0.95
C LEU A 88 -5.15 -1.96 -2.13
N ASP A 89 -4.58 -2.75 -3.04
CA ASP A 89 -4.12 -2.21 -4.32
C ASP A 89 -5.33 -1.79 -5.17
N MET A 90 -5.22 -0.59 -5.75
CA MET A 90 -6.27 -0.05 -6.62
C MET A 90 -6.21 -0.59 -8.04
N ILE A 91 -5.08 -1.17 -8.45
CA ILE A 91 -4.86 -1.67 -9.81
C ILE A 91 -4.43 -3.13 -9.73
N MET A 92 -5.33 -4.02 -10.04
CA MET A 92 -5.10 -5.46 -10.06
C MET A 92 -5.58 -6.06 -11.37
N VAL A 93 -4.79 -6.97 -11.95
CA VAL A 93 -5.10 -7.66 -13.22
C VAL A 93 -4.57 -9.10 -13.14
N PRO A 94 -5.36 -10.11 -13.49
CA PRO A 94 -6.77 -10.09 -13.92
C PRO A 94 -7.76 -10.02 -12.75
N GLY A 95 -9.01 -9.74 -13.05
CA GLY A 95 -10.11 -9.76 -12.08
C GLY A 95 -10.67 -8.38 -11.77
N ILE A 96 -11.36 -8.27 -10.65
CA ILE A 96 -11.92 -6.99 -10.18
C ILE A 96 -10.82 -6.07 -9.64
N ASP A 97 -10.96 -4.77 -9.91
CA ASP A 97 -10.04 -3.74 -9.41
C ASP A 97 -10.24 -3.43 -7.92
N GLY A 98 -9.43 -2.52 -7.39
CA GLY A 98 -9.50 -2.15 -5.98
C GLY A 98 -10.82 -1.49 -5.58
N LEU A 99 -11.38 -0.64 -6.45
CA LEU A 99 -12.67 0.02 -6.17
C LEU A 99 -13.80 -0.99 -6.09
N GLU A 100 -13.93 -1.85 -7.09
CA GLU A 100 -14.97 -2.90 -7.11
C GLU A 100 -14.77 -3.90 -5.96
N THR A 101 -13.52 -4.23 -5.64
CA THR A 101 -13.20 -5.06 -4.47
C THR A 101 -13.73 -4.42 -3.19
N TYR A 102 -13.45 -3.13 -2.97
CA TYR A 102 -13.89 -2.44 -1.77
C TYR A 102 -15.41 -2.35 -1.69
N GLN A 103 -16.09 -2.06 -2.79
CA GLN A 103 -17.56 -2.04 -2.85
C GLN A 103 -18.16 -3.38 -2.41
N ARG A 104 -17.67 -4.50 -2.95
CA ARG A 104 -18.14 -5.86 -2.58
C ARG A 104 -17.81 -6.21 -1.14
N VAL A 105 -16.69 -5.75 -0.62
CA VAL A 105 -16.31 -5.94 0.79
C VAL A 105 -17.26 -5.19 1.72
N LEU A 106 -17.68 -3.98 1.35
CA LEU A 106 -18.65 -3.20 2.14
C LEU A 106 -20.05 -3.84 2.18
N GLU A 107 -20.41 -4.68 1.21
CA GLU A 107 -21.64 -5.50 1.26
C GLU A 107 -21.57 -6.57 2.37
N ILE A 108 -20.36 -7.07 2.68
CA ILE A 108 -20.12 -8.07 3.74
C ILE A 108 -19.96 -7.36 5.10
N ASN A 109 -19.12 -6.34 5.14
CA ASN A 109 -18.85 -5.54 6.33
C ASN A 109 -18.89 -4.03 5.99
N PRO A 110 -20.03 -3.35 6.22
CA PRO A 110 -20.18 -1.93 5.91
C PRO A 110 -19.23 -0.99 6.66
N LYS A 111 -18.50 -1.49 7.65
CA LYS A 111 -17.53 -0.73 8.45
C LYS A 111 -16.09 -1.20 8.21
N GLN A 112 -15.84 -1.96 7.14
CA GLN A 112 -14.50 -2.45 6.86
C GLN A 112 -13.55 -1.28 6.59
N ARG A 113 -12.53 -1.17 7.43
CA ARG A 113 -11.45 -0.19 7.25
C ARG A 113 -10.51 -0.64 6.13
N ALA A 114 -10.06 0.32 5.33
CA ALA A 114 -9.09 0.08 4.28
C ALA A 114 -8.16 1.28 4.12
N ILE A 115 -6.90 1.04 3.83
CA ILE A 115 -6.01 2.01 3.19
C ILE A 115 -5.79 1.58 1.74
N LEU A 116 -5.65 2.56 0.87
CA LEU A 116 -5.52 2.37 -0.57
C LEU A 116 -4.07 2.52 -0.99
N VAL A 117 -3.56 1.62 -1.81
CA VAL A 117 -2.20 1.70 -2.34
C VAL A 117 -2.23 1.65 -3.87
N SER A 118 -1.33 2.38 -4.53
CA SER A 118 -1.18 2.31 -5.99
C SER A 118 0.17 2.88 -6.43
N GLY A 119 0.67 2.42 -7.58
CA GLY A 119 1.90 2.94 -8.22
C GLY A 119 1.70 4.27 -8.95
N PHE A 120 0.47 4.65 -9.26
CA PHE A 120 0.14 5.89 -9.97
C PHE A 120 -0.21 7.02 -9.00
N SER A 121 -0.43 8.22 -9.53
CA SER A 121 -1.00 9.33 -8.75
C SER A 121 -2.45 9.02 -8.37
N GLU A 122 -2.96 9.73 -7.39
CA GLU A 122 -4.34 9.61 -6.93
C GLU A 122 -5.32 9.73 -8.10
N THR A 123 -6.09 8.66 -8.34
CA THR A 123 -7.05 8.54 -9.43
C THR A 123 -8.47 8.87 -8.95
N ASP A 124 -9.41 9.02 -9.89
CA ASP A 124 -10.83 9.18 -9.54
C ASP A 124 -11.38 7.95 -8.79
N GLN A 125 -10.88 6.74 -9.09
CA GLN A 125 -11.24 5.52 -8.37
C GLN A 125 -10.81 5.57 -6.90
N VAL A 126 -9.61 6.09 -6.59
CA VAL A 126 -9.14 6.30 -5.22
C VAL A 126 -10.09 7.24 -4.47
N ARG A 127 -10.45 8.37 -5.10
CA ARG A 127 -11.38 9.34 -4.50
C ARG A 127 -12.77 8.75 -4.27
N GLU A 128 -13.22 7.89 -5.18
CA GLU A 128 -14.50 7.21 -5.04
C GLU A 128 -14.48 6.20 -3.89
N ALA A 129 -13.44 5.38 -3.78
CA ALA A 129 -13.26 4.49 -2.64
C ALA A 129 -13.21 5.26 -1.30
N GLN A 130 -12.56 6.43 -1.27
CA GLN A 130 -12.53 7.29 -0.08
C GLN A 130 -13.91 7.85 0.28
N LYS A 131 -14.75 8.20 -0.70
CA LYS A 131 -16.16 8.61 -0.46
C LYS A 131 -16.98 7.47 0.13
N LEU A 132 -16.65 6.22 -0.20
CA LEU A 132 -17.28 5.04 0.39
C LEU A 132 -16.79 4.72 1.81
N GLY A 133 -15.74 5.41 2.28
CA GLY A 133 -15.24 5.27 3.65
C GLY A 133 -13.82 4.73 3.78
N ALA A 134 -13.13 4.43 2.67
CA ALA A 134 -11.73 4.08 2.71
C ALA A 134 -10.89 5.24 3.25
N GLY A 135 -9.81 4.90 3.96
CA GLY A 135 -8.91 5.85 4.57
C GLY A 135 -7.86 6.42 3.61
N ALA A 136 -6.65 6.55 4.11
CA ALA A 136 -5.57 7.20 3.38
C ALA A 136 -5.18 6.46 2.10
N TYR A 137 -4.77 7.25 1.11
CA TYR A 137 -4.07 6.76 -0.06
C TYR A 137 -2.55 6.80 0.16
N VAL A 138 -1.84 5.72 -0.16
CA VAL A 138 -0.39 5.61 -0.04
C VAL A 138 0.21 5.22 -1.39
N LYS A 139 1.05 6.10 -1.94
CA LYS A 139 1.69 5.86 -3.25
C LYS A 139 2.82 4.84 -3.10
N LYS A 140 2.85 3.83 -3.98
CA LYS A 140 3.97 2.88 -4.15
C LYS A 140 5.13 3.54 -4.93
N PRO A 141 6.42 3.22 -4.63
CA PRO A 141 6.85 2.44 -3.48
C PRO A 141 6.73 3.24 -2.18
N TYR A 142 6.34 2.59 -1.09
CA TYR A 142 6.17 3.24 0.20
C TYR A 142 7.21 2.76 1.22
N LEU A 143 7.57 3.66 2.15
CA LEU A 143 8.42 3.36 3.28
C LEU A 143 7.59 2.74 4.41
N MET A 144 8.25 1.95 5.26
CA MET A 144 7.62 1.30 6.42
C MET A 144 6.94 2.31 7.36
N GLU A 145 7.56 3.46 7.61
CA GLU A 145 6.97 4.56 8.39
C GLU A 145 5.66 5.04 7.76
N LYS A 146 5.67 5.30 6.45
CA LYS A 146 4.50 5.86 5.75
C LYS A 146 3.29 4.95 5.80
N ILE A 147 3.50 3.65 5.54
CA ILE A 147 2.40 2.68 5.60
C ILE A 147 1.95 2.42 7.04
N GLY A 148 2.90 2.35 7.98
CA GLY A 148 2.61 2.17 9.40
C GLY A 148 1.76 3.29 9.99
N VAL A 149 2.13 4.55 9.71
CA VAL A 149 1.34 5.73 10.13
C VAL A 149 -0.06 5.68 9.51
N ALA A 150 -0.18 5.44 8.21
CA ALA A 150 -1.48 5.37 7.54
C ALA A 150 -2.40 4.29 8.15
N ILE A 151 -1.86 3.11 8.45
CA ILE A 151 -2.61 2.02 9.10
C ILE A 151 -3.02 2.43 10.51
N ARG A 152 -2.09 2.98 11.30
CA ARG A 152 -2.37 3.36 12.69
C ARG A 152 -3.43 4.45 12.78
N ASP A 153 -3.35 5.45 11.91
CA ASP A 153 -4.35 6.52 11.84
C ASP A 153 -5.73 5.96 11.49
N GLU A 154 -5.82 5.04 10.53
CA GLU A 154 -7.08 4.43 10.13
C GLU A 154 -7.66 3.49 11.20
N LEU A 155 -6.81 2.75 11.92
CA LEU A 155 -7.26 1.90 13.02
C LEU A 155 -7.75 2.70 14.24
N ASN A 156 -7.30 3.92 14.43
CA ASN A 156 -7.70 4.81 15.51
C ASN A 156 -8.95 5.66 15.17
N ARG A 157 -9.39 5.64 13.93
CA ARG A 157 -10.57 6.35 13.43
C ARG A 157 -11.88 5.68 13.85
#